data_c3914a670e5c95eefecfb721339d98a9
#
_entry.id   c3914a670e5c95eefecfb721339d98a9
#
_cell.length_a   1.000
_cell.length_b   1.000
_cell.length_c   1.000
_cell.angle_alpha   90.00
_cell.angle_beta   90.00
_cell.angle_gamma   90.00
#
_symmetry.space_group_name_H-M   'P 1'
#
loop_
_entity.id
_entity.type
_entity.pdbx_description
1 polymer ?
#
loop_
_entity_poly.entity_id
_entity_poly.type
_entity_poly.pdbx_seq_one_letter_code
_entity_poly.pdbx_strand_id
1 'polypeptide(L)'
;LERIYLSAPSSPEHRLKLIAEHSRGWVYAASSMGVTGARAAVGAHVADVVARTRAAGAQRVCVGLGVSNGAQAREIGAYADGVIVGSALVKTLFDEDIDRGLEALGELATELKSGVSGARA
;
A
#
# COMPACT_ATOMS: atom_id res chain seq x y z
N LEU A 1 16.76 -2.06 -15.42
CA LEU A 1 15.80 -1.69 -14.36
C LEU A 1 14.39 -2.11 -14.75
N GLU A 2 13.68 -2.70 -13.84
CA GLU A 2 12.26 -3.02 -14.02
C GLU A 2 11.40 -1.78 -13.76
N ARG A 3 10.26 -1.71 -14.46
CA ARG A 3 9.32 -0.62 -14.32
C ARG A 3 8.06 -1.09 -13.58
N ILE A 4 7.64 -0.29 -12.62
CA ILE A 4 6.42 -0.50 -11.85
C ILE A 4 5.55 0.74 -12.04
N TYR A 5 4.37 0.55 -12.62
CA TYR A 5 3.44 1.64 -12.87
C TYR A 5 2.40 1.74 -11.75
N LEU A 6 1.79 2.91 -11.66
CA LEU A 6 0.75 3.20 -10.68
C LEU A 6 -0.63 3.06 -11.29
N SER A 7 -1.53 2.37 -10.58
CA SER A 7 -2.96 2.42 -10.82
C SER A 7 -3.63 3.30 -9.75
N ALA A 8 -4.76 3.87 -10.08
CA ALA A 8 -5.52 4.75 -9.20
C ALA A 8 -7.02 4.50 -9.33
N PRO A 9 -7.83 4.94 -8.35
CA PRO A 9 -9.30 4.83 -8.45
C PRO A 9 -9.86 5.44 -9.73
N SER A 10 -9.24 6.51 -10.21
CA SER A 10 -9.61 7.22 -11.45
C SER A 10 -9.10 6.57 -12.73
N SER A 11 -8.29 5.52 -12.66
CA SER A 11 -7.76 4.86 -13.86
C SER A 11 -8.85 4.11 -14.61
N PRO A 12 -9.11 4.42 -15.90
CA PRO A 12 -10.09 3.67 -16.70
C PRO A 12 -9.56 2.29 -17.09
N GLU A 13 -10.46 1.38 -17.44
CA GLU A 13 -10.14 -0.03 -17.73
C GLU A 13 -9.05 -0.20 -18.78
N HIS A 14 -9.09 0.55 -19.88
CA HIS A 14 -8.07 0.45 -20.93
C HIS A 14 -6.68 0.84 -20.43
N ARG A 15 -6.60 1.80 -19.50
CA ARG A 15 -5.33 2.21 -18.89
C ARG A 15 -4.83 1.18 -17.89
N LEU A 16 -5.72 0.56 -17.13
CA LEU A 16 -5.35 -0.53 -16.21
C LEU A 16 -4.73 -1.71 -16.96
N LYS A 17 -5.24 -2.04 -18.15
CA LYS A 17 -4.64 -3.07 -19.01
C LYS A 17 -3.22 -2.71 -19.43
N LEU A 18 -2.98 -1.48 -19.88
CA LEU A 18 -1.65 -1.01 -20.23
C LEU A 18 -0.69 -1.04 -19.03
N ILE A 19 -1.17 -0.61 -17.88
CA ILE A 19 -0.41 -0.64 -16.62
C ILE A 19 -0.01 -2.07 -16.28
N ALA A 20 -0.94 -3.01 -16.33
CA ALA A 20 -0.69 -4.42 -16.04
C ALA A 20 0.31 -5.06 -17.01
N GLU A 21 0.16 -4.78 -18.31
CA GLU A 21 1.04 -5.32 -19.36
C GLU A 21 2.48 -4.82 -19.23
N HIS A 22 2.65 -3.55 -18.86
CA HIS A 22 3.97 -2.90 -18.86
C HIS A 22 4.67 -2.94 -17.50
N SER A 23 3.97 -3.33 -16.43
CA SER A 23 4.56 -3.50 -15.11
C SER A 23 5.24 -4.87 -14.98
N ARG A 24 6.38 -4.90 -14.34
CA ARG A 24 7.14 -6.13 -14.10
C ARG A 24 7.05 -6.51 -12.62
N GLY A 25 6.52 -7.70 -12.38
CA GLY A 25 6.41 -8.27 -11.04
C GLY A 25 5.18 -7.85 -10.25
N TRP A 26 4.87 -6.56 -10.20
CA TRP A 26 3.71 -6.04 -9.45
C TRP A 26 3.30 -4.65 -9.92
N VAL A 27 2.09 -4.25 -9.57
CA VAL A 27 1.55 -2.91 -9.84
C VAL A 27 1.36 -2.17 -8.52
N TYR A 28 1.71 -0.89 -8.50
CA TYR A 28 1.49 -0.01 -7.36
C TYR A 28 0.06 0.55 -7.44
N ALA A 29 -0.83 0.08 -6.59
CA ALA A 29 -2.16 0.67 -6.47
C ALA A 29 -2.12 1.83 -5.48
N ALA A 30 -2.29 3.04 -5.99
CA ALA A 30 -2.33 4.24 -5.18
C ALA A 30 -3.71 4.36 -4.50
N SER A 31 -3.72 4.37 -3.17
CA SER A 31 -4.93 4.63 -2.40
C SER A 31 -4.98 6.10 -2.01
N SER A 32 -6.09 6.76 -2.22
CA SER A 32 -6.30 8.13 -1.74
C SER A 32 -6.78 8.12 -0.29
N MET A 33 -5.95 7.59 0.62
CA MET A 33 -6.29 7.53 2.05
C MET A 33 -6.32 8.89 2.75
N GLY A 34 -6.02 9.98 2.04
CA GLY A 34 -6.01 11.35 2.57
C GLY A 34 -7.31 12.12 2.45
N VAL A 35 -8.39 11.49 1.98
CA VAL A 35 -9.69 12.16 1.86
C VAL A 35 -10.48 11.95 3.14
N THR A 36 -10.88 13.04 3.77
CA THR A 36 -11.77 13.05 4.92
C THR A 36 -13.10 12.38 4.55
N GLY A 37 -13.26 11.14 4.92
CA GLY A 37 -14.47 10.35 4.71
C GLY A 37 -14.50 9.16 5.66
N ALA A 38 -15.66 8.54 5.81
CA ALA A 38 -15.81 7.38 6.69
C ALA A 38 -14.79 6.28 6.30
N ARG A 39 -14.06 5.76 7.28
CA ARG A 39 -13.02 4.72 7.10
C ARG A 39 -13.47 3.53 6.23
N ALA A 40 -14.73 3.14 6.37
CA ALA A 40 -15.30 2.04 5.60
C ALA A 40 -15.38 2.35 4.09
N ALA A 41 -15.70 3.60 3.71
CA ALA A 41 -15.78 4.01 2.31
C ALA A 41 -14.40 4.05 1.65
N VAL A 42 -13.36 4.46 2.38
CA VAL A 42 -11.98 4.49 1.89
C VAL A 42 -11.46 3.08 1.65
N GLY A 43 -11.68 2.17 2.60
CA GLY A 43 -11.30 0.76 2.46
C GLY A 43 -11.95 0.08 1.27
N ALA A 44 -13.24 0.35 1.03
CA ALA A 44 -13.97 -0.18 -0.13
C ALA A 44 -13.37 0.31 -1.46
N HIS A 45 -13.00 1.59 -1.56
CA HIS A 45 -12.35 2.15 -2.75
C HIS A 45 -10.99 1.51 -3.05
N VAL A 46 -10.20 1.27 -2.03
CA VAL A 46 -8.89 0.64 -2.19
C VAL A 46 -9.03 -0.81 -2.66
N ALA A 47 -9.93 -1.56 -2.04
CA ALA A 47 -10.21 -2.93 -2.44
C ALA A 47 -10.72 -3.01 -3.89
N ASP A 48 -11.55 -2.06 -4.32
CA ASP A 48 -12.03 -1.98 -5.69
C ASP A 48 -10.89 -1.74 -6.69
N VAL A 49 -9.99 -0.81 -6.42
CA VAL A 49 -8.81 -0.56 -7.28
C VAL A 49 -7.95 -1.82 -7.40
N VAL A 50 -7.72 -2.52 -6.30
CA VAL A 50 -6.95 -3.77 -6.31
C VAL A 50 -7.64 -4.82 -7.18
N ALA A 51 -8.94 -5.02 -7.01
CA ALA A 51 -9.71 -5.99 -7.78
C ALA A 51 -9.72 -5.67 -9.28
N ARG A 52 -9.93 -4.41 -9.65
CA ARG A 52 -9.91 -3.94 -11.03
C ARG A 52 -8.53 -4.08 -11.67
N THR A 53 -7.48 -3.77 -10.92
CA THR A 53 -6.09 -3.90 -11.39
C THR A 53 -5.73 -5.37 -11.64
N ARG A 54 -6.15 -6.28 -10.76
CA ARG A 54 -6.00 -7.72 -10.98
C ARG A 54 -6.79 -8.21 -12.18
N ALA A 55 -8.04 -7.78 -12.31
CA ALA A 55 -8.88 -8.15 -13.45
C ALA A 55 -8.29 -7.68 -14.78
N ALA A 56 -7.52 -6.60 -14.78
CA ALA A 56 -6.81 -6.09 -15.95
C ALA A 56 -5.54 -6.91 -16.32
N GLY A 57 -5.14 -7.87 -15.50
CA GLY A 57 -4.05 -8.80 -15.78
C GLY A 57 -2.82 -8.68 -14.87
N ALA A 58 -2.85 -7.82 -13.85
CA ALA A 58 -1.74 -7.68 -12.92
C ALA A 58 -1.56 -8.96 -12.09
N GLN A 59 -0.33 -9.48 -12.04
CA GLN A 59 -0.03 -10.69 -11.27
C GLN A 59 -0.06 -10.44 -9.77
N ARG A 60 0.49 -9.30 -9.35
CA ARG A 60 0.52 -8.86 -7.96
C ARG A 60 0.18 -7.37 -7.89
N VAL A 61 -0.56 -7.00 -6.86
CA VAL A 61 -0.94 -5.61 -6.60
C VAL A 61 -0.55 -5.24 -5.19
N CYS A 62 0.29 -4.24 -5.06
CA CYS A 62 0.72 -3.69 -3.77
C CYS A 62 0.09 -2.31 -3.57
N VAL A 63 -0.39 -2.04 -2.38
CA VAL A 63 -1.11 -0.80 -2.06
C VAL A 63 -0.23 0.12 -1.24
N GLY A 64 -0.19 1.38 -1.63
CA GLY A 64 0.52 2.44 -0.91
C GLY A 64 -0.29 3.73 -0.81
N LEU A 65 0.25 4.69 -0.13
CA LEU A 65 -0.28 6.00 0.25
C LEU A 65 -1.04 5.99 1.58
N GLY A 66 -0.42 6.59 2.57
CA GLY A 66 -1.03 6.90 3.85
C GLY A 66 -1.08 5.76 4.86
N VAL A 67 -0.50 4.61 4.57
CA VAL A 67 -0.38 3.53 5.56
C VAL A 67 0.65 3.94 6.62
N SER A 68 0.26 3.95 7.88
CA SER A 68 1.08 4.46 8.98
C SER A 68 1.15 3.56 10.21
N ASN A 69 0.37 2.48 10.27
CA ASN A 69 0.35 1.58 11.42
C ASN A 69 0.00 0.14 11.04
N GLY A 70 0.20 -0.78 11.98
CA GLY A 70 -0.03 -2.20 11.79
C GLY A 70 -1.49 -2.58 11.52
N ALA A 71 -2.43 -1.85 12.11
CA ALA A 71 -3.86 -2.09 11.89
C ALA A 71 -4.26 -1.83 10.43
N GLN A 72 -3.81 -0.72 9.88
CA GLN A 72 -4.02 -0.39 8.46
C GLN A 72 -3.31 -1.39 7.54
N ALA A 73 -2.08 -1.76 7.88
CA ALA A 73 -1.33 -2.77 7.13
C ALA A 73 -2.05 -4.12 7.12
N ARG A 74 -2.65 -4.52 8.22
CA ARG A 74 -3.46 -5.74 8.33
C ARG A 74 -4.71 -5.68 7.46
N GLU A 75 -5.44 -4.58 7.51
CA GLU A 75 -6.66 -4.38 6.71
C GLU A 75 -6.35 -4.50 5.21
N ILE A 76 -5.34 -3.78 4.73
CA ILE A 76 -4.95 -3.80 3.32
C ILE A 76 -4.35 -5.15 2.93
N GLY A 77 -3.55 -5.75 3.79
CA GLY A 77 -2.94 -7.07 3.57
C GLY A 77 -3.95 -8.20 3.39
N ALA A 78 -5.19 -8.01 3.83
CA ALA A 78 -6.26 -9.00 3.64
C ALA A 78 -6.62 -9.19 2.15
N TYR A 79 -6.47 -8.18 1.31
CA TYR A 79 -6.83 -8.25 -0.12
C TYR A 79 -5.69 -7.89 -1.07
N ALA A 80 -4.66 -7.18 -0.64
CA ALA A 80 -3.50 -6.82 -1.46
C ALA A 80 -2.37 -7.86 -1.31
N ASP A 81 -1.48 -7.92 -2.29
CA ASP A 81 -0.31 -8.80 -2.25
C ASP A 81 0.85 -8.19 -1.44
N GLY A 82 0.83 -6.88 -1.26
CA GLY A 82 1.80 -6.19 -0.45
C GLY A 82 1.28 -4.83 0.01
N VAL A 83 1.90 -4.31 1.05
CA VAL A 83 1.60 -2.99 1.62
C VAL A 83 2.86 -2.13 1.53
N ILE A 84 2.73 -0.94 0.97
CA ILE A 84 3.84 -0.02 0.76
C ILE A 84 3.75 1.08 1.82
N VAL A 85 4.82 1.24 2.59
CA VAL A 85 4.92 2.26 3.64
C VAL A 85 6.18 3.08 3.41
N GLY A 86 6.02 4.37 3.31
CA GLY A 86 7.13 5.29 3.09
C GLY A 86 7.22 6.35 4.19
N SER A 87 6.40 7.39 4.10
CA SER A 87 6.50 8.58 4.95
C SER A 87 6.44 8.29 6.45
N ALA A 88 5.67 7.31 6.88
CA ALA A 88 5.58 6.94 8.29
C ALA A 88 6.93 6.43 8.82
N LEU A 89 7.66 5.64 8.02
CA LEU A 89 9.00 5.16 8.38
C LEU A 89 10.03 6.31 8.33
N VAL A 90 9.97 7.14 7.29
CA VAL A 90 10.89 8.29 7.16
C VAL A 90 10.74 9.26 8.33
N LYS A 91 9.52 9.50 8.79
CA LYS A 91 9.26 10.40 9.92
C LYS A 91 9.96 9.99 11.22
N THR A 92 10.17 8.70 11.46
CA THR A 92 10.90 8.25 12.65
C THR A 92 12.34 8.77 12.67
N LEU A 93 12.92 9.02 11.50
CA LEU A 93 14.30 9.50 11.36
C LEU A 93 14.42 11.03 11.47
N PHE A 94 13.32 11.75 11.69
CA PHE A 94 13.33 13.20 11.94
C PHE A 94 13.64 13.54 13.41
N ASP A 95 13.78 12.55 14.28
CA ASP A 95 14.22 12.77 15.65
C ASP A 95 15.65 13.34 15.67
N GLU A 96 15.88 14.33 16.50
CA GLU A 96 17.22 14.91 16.66
C GLU A 96 18.24 13.89 17.21
N ASP A 97 17.76 12.94 18.01
CA ASP A 97 18.53 11.80 18.47
C ASP A 97 18.38 10.62 17.49
N ILE A 98 19.46 10.34 16.76
CA ILE A 98 19.45 9.27 15.74
C ILE A 98 19.18 7.89 16.34
N ASP A 99 19.63 7.62 17.54
CA ASP A 99 19.43 6.32 18.17
C ASP A 99 17.96 6.09 18.52
N ARG A 100 17.27 7.13 19.02
CA ARG A 100 15.82 7.07 19.24
C ARG A 100 15.05 6.94 17.93
N GLY A 101 15.49 7.64 16.89
CA GLY A 101 14.88 7.53 15.57
C GLY A 101 14.98 6.12 15.00
N LEU A 102 16.15 5.50 15.11
CA LEU A 102 16.38 4.12 14.65
C LEU A 102 15.57 3.10 15.46
N GLU A 103 15.44 3.29 16.75
CA GLU A 103 14.63 2.45 17.61
C GLU A 103 13.14 2.53 17.21
N ALA A 104 12.63 3.74 17.04
CA ALA A 104 11.25 3.97 16.59
C ALA A 104 11.00 3.38 15.19
N LEU A 105 11.97 3.47 14.28
CA LEU A 105 11.91 2.84 12.96
C LEU A 105 11.75 1.32 13.08
N GLY A 106 12.57 0.69 13.92
CA GLY A 106 12.53 -0.76 14.16
C GLY A 106 11.21 -1.22 14.77
N GLU A 107 10.68 -0.47 15.73
CA GLU A 107 9.38 -0.74 16.35
C GLU A 107 8.23 -0.66 15.34
N LEU A 108 8.20 0.40 14.54
CA LEU A 108 7.19 0.56 13.49
C LEU A 108 7.29 -0.53 12.43
N ALA A 109 8.49 -0.88 11.99
CA ALA A 109 8.70 -1.96 11.03
C ALA A 109 8.20 -3.31 11.57
N THR A 110 8.42 -3.58 12.85
CA THR A 110 7.93 -4.79 13.51
C THR A 110 6.40 -4.79 13.60
N GLU A 111 5.82 -3.67 13.96
CA GLU A 111 4.35 -3.50 14.01
C GLU A 111 3.71 -3.73 12.64
N LEU A 112 4.26 -3.11 11.61
CA LEU A 112 3.77 -3.27 10.23
C LEU A 112 3.87 -4.73 9.75
N LYS A 113 5.00 -5.38 10.02
CA LYS A 113 5.20 -6.80 9.71
C LYS A 113 4.18 -7.67 10.43
N SER A 114 3.95 -7.44 11.70
CA SER A 114 2.93 -8.17 12.47
C SER A 114 1.53 -7.97 11.88
N GLY A 115 1.21 -6.77 11.46
CA GLY A 115 -0.05 -6.45 10.80
C GLY A 115 -0.25 -7.30 9.53
N VAL A 116 0.68 -7.26 8.61
CA VAL A 116 0.55 -8.02 7.34
C VAL A 116 0.60 -9.53 7.55
N SER A 117 1.41 -10.01 8.49
CA SER A 117 1.49 -11.45 8.80
C SER A 117 0.19 -12.00 9.36
N GLY A 118 -0.58 -11.19 10.11
CA GLY A 118 -1.86 -11.56 10.66
C GLY A 118 -3.06 -11.34 9.72
N ALA A 119 -2.84 -10.72 8.55
CA ALA A 119 -3.93 -10.30 7.67
C ALA A 119 -4.73 -11.48 7.06
N ARG A 120 -4.09 -12.62 6.86
CA ARG A 120 -4.66 -13.83 6.24
C ARG A 120 -4.59 -15.05 7.16
N ALA A 121 -4.41 -14.81 8.43
CA ALA A 121 -4.35 -15.87 9.42
C ALA A 121 -5.75 -16.46 9.70
#